data_4aba59b66a94534c8f3860f615a8cbbf
#
_entry.id   4aba59b66a94534c8f3860f615a8cbbf
#
_cell.length_a   1.000
_cell.length_b   1.000
_cell.length_c   1.000
_cell.angle_alpha   90.00
_cell.angle_beta   90.00
_cell.angle_gamma   90.00
#
_symmetry.space_group_name_H-M   'P 1'
#
loop_
_entity.id
_entity.type
_entity.pdbx_description
1 polymer ?
#
loop_
_entity_poly.entity_id
_entity_poly.type
_entity_poly.pdbx_seq_one_letter_code
_entity_poly.pdbx_strand_id
1 'polypeptide(L)'
;MSTPSEFLDPQGNYNFHVEIDGILRASFHECSGLDSTVDVMEHREGGWNTSPRKLPGQTKHANIVLKWGLSTDRDLIDWHQKIADGEIDRRNGSVVLLDRLGQEAARWNFVRAWPSKYTAPSLSAEGNDVAIETLELAHEGVRRV
;
A
#
# COMPACT_ATOMS: atom_id res chain seq x y z
N MET A 1 -6.20 -20.13 25.86
CA MET A 1 -4.81 -19.68 25.60
C MET A 1 -4.81 -18.83 24.34
N SER A 2 -4.39 -17.61 24.46
CA SER A 2 -4.34 -16.72 23.30
C SER A 2 -3.23 -17.12 22.34
N THR A 3 -3.49 -17.02 21.05
CA THR A 3 -2.46 -17.23 20.04
C THR A 3 -1.61 -15.96 19.88
N PRO A 4 -0.32 -16.09 19.48
CA PRO A 4 0.51 -14.89 19.28
C PRO A 4 -0.07 -13.88 18.30
N SER A 5 -0.89 -14.31 17.35
CA SER A 5 -1.54 -13.43 16.40
C SER A 5 -2.64 -12.55 16.98
N GLU A 6 -3.14 -12.89 18.16
CA GLU A 6 -4.16 -12.08 18.85
C GLU A 6 -3.55 -10.85 19.53
N PHE A 7 -2.27 -10.91 19.84
CA PHE A 7 -1.58 -9.85 20.55
C PHE A 7 -0.40 -9.36 19.74
N LEU A 8 -0.63 -8.32 18.95
CA LEU A 8 0.46 -7.69 18.22
C LEU A 8 1.27 -6.85 19.21
N ASP A 9 2.55 -7.17 19.30
CA ASP A 9 3.46 -6.40 20.14
C ASP A 9 3.78 -5.09 19.42
N PRO A 10 3.38 -3.92 19.95
CA PRO A 10 3.64 -2.65 19.28
C PRO A 10 5.12 -2.32 19.17
N GLN A 11 5.97 -3.00 19.92
CA GLN A 11 7.42 -2.84 19.83
C GLN A 11 8.09 -3.98 19.05
N GLY A 12 7.29 -4.92 18.55
CA GLY A 12 7.80 -6.06 17.79
C GLY A 12 8.23 -5.67 16.38
N ASN A 13 9.25 -6.37 15.88
CA ASN A 13 9.65 -6.26 14.50
C ASN A 13 8.75 -7.16 13.66
N TYR A 14 7.79 -6.56 12.98
CA TYR A 14 6.92 -7.29 12.07
C TYR A 14 7.47 -7.22 10.67
N ASN A 15 7.37 -8.33 9.96
CA ASN A 15 7.72 -8.40 8.56
C ASN A 15 6.44 -8.34 7.74
N PHE A 16 6.57 -7.89 6.52
CA PHE A 16 5.45 -7.95 5.59
C PHE A 16 5.97 -8.35 4.21
N HIS A 17 5.08 -8.92 3.41
CA HIS A 17 5.37 -9.18 2.02
C HIS A 17 4.23 -8.64 1.15
N VAL A 18 4.51 -8.48 -0.13
CA VAL A 18 3.54 -8.02 -1.11
C VAL A 18 3.40 -9.10 -2.16
N GLU A 19 2.16 -9.54 -2.34
CA GLU A 19 1.78 -10.49 -3.39
C GLU A 19 1.09 -9.69 -4.49
N ILE A 20 1.66 -9.71 -5.67
CA ILE A 20 1.07 -9.09 -6.85
C ILE A 20 1.01 -10.17 -7.91
N ASP A 21 -0.01 -10.20 -8.75
CA ASP A 21 -0.15 -11.22 -9.79
C ASP A 21 1.18 -11.47 -10.50
N GLY A 22 1.74 -12.66 -10.30
CA GLY A 22 3.02 -13.08 -10.87
C GLY A 22 4.27 -12.61 -10.12
N ILE A 23 4.12 -11.85 -9.02
CA ILE A 23 5.24 -11.36 -8.24
C ILE A 23 4.98 -11.63 -6.76
N LEU A 24 5.93 -12.26 -6.08
CA LEU A 24 5.94 -12.37 -4.62
C LEU A 24 7.23 -11.76 -4.12
N ARG A 25 7.13 -10.76 -3.26
CA ARG A 25 8.31 -10.06 -2.77
C ARG A 25 8.18 -9.78 -1.28
N ALA A 26 9.23 -10.10 -0.54
CA ALA A 26 9.26 -10.02 0.92
C ALA A 26 10.23 -8.98 1.48
N SER A 27 11.06 -8.37 0.66
CA SER A 27 12.14 -7.49 1.14
C SER A 27 11.79 -6.03 0.98
N PHE A 28 10.81 -5.57 1.75
CA PHE A 28 10.45 -4.16 1.77
C PHE A 28 10.84 -3.51 3.09
N HIS A 29 11.24 -2.25 3.03
CA HIS A 29 11.46 -1.41 4.22
C HIS A 29 10.16 -0.81 4.72
N GLU A 30 9.27 -0.44 3.82
CA GLU A 30 8.08 0.31 4.19
C GLU A 30 6.97 0.11 3.15
N CYS A 31 5.75 0.08 3.66
CA CYS A 31 4.54 0.14 2.85
C CYS A 31 3.58 1.11 3.53
N SER A 32 3.08 2.07 2.78
CA SER A 32 2.11 3.04 3.28
C SER A 32 1.02 3.28 2.23
N GLY A 33 0.00 4.05 2.61
CA GLY A 33 -1.07 4.39 1.69
C GLY A 33 -2.20 3.37 1.63
N LEU A 34 -2.31 2.49 2.63
CA LEU A 34 -3.41 1.52 2.70
C LEU A 34 -4.68 2.16 3.27
N ASP A 35 -4.83 3.46 3.11
CA ASP A 35 -5.89 4.26 3.67
C ASP A 35 -7.12 4.26 2.80
N SER A 36 -8.27 4.41 3.43
CA SER A 36 -9.54 4.57 2.74
C SER A 36 -10.30 5.70 3.40
N THR A 37 -10.82 6.62 2.61
CA THR A 37 -11.55 7.78 3.10
C THR A 37 -12.88 7.85 2.36
N VAL A 38 -13.94 8.07 3.12
CA VAL A 38 -15.26 8.34 2.55
C VAL A 38 -15.56 9.82 2.79
N ASP A 39 -15.81 10.57 1.72
CA ASP A 39 -16.16 11.97 1.83
C ASP A 39 -17.47 12.11 2.59
N VAL A 40 -17.53 13.15 3.43
CA VAL A 40 -18.75 13.48 4.17
C VAL A 40 -19.53 14.51 3.38
N MET A 41 -20.78 14.18 3.05
CA MET A 41 -21.70 15.13 2.43
C MET A 41 -22.64 15.66 3.52
N GLU A 42 -22.77 16.97 3.60
CA GLU A 42 -23.70 17.58 4.53
C GLU A 42 -24.99 17.93 3.80
N HIS A 43 -26.10 17.50 4.36
CA HIS A 43 -27.41 17.78 3.84
C HIS A 43 -28.25 18.49 4.91
N ARG A 44 -28.76 19.67 4.57
CA ARG A 44 -29.70 20.41 5.43
C ARG A 44 -31.08 20.23 4.91
N GLU A 45 -31.95 19.67 5.77
CA GLU A 45 -33.37 19.60 5.44
C GLU A 45 -34.03 20.97 5.73
N GLY A 46 -34.82 21.46 4.80
CA GLY A 46 -35.47 22.73 4.95
C GLY A 46 -36.32 22.80 6.23
N GLY A 47 -36.21 23.91 6.97
CA GLY A 47 -36.95 24.13 8.20
C GLY A 47 -36.37 23.45 9.46
N TRP A 48 -35.35 22.64 9.35
CA TRP A 48 -34.75 21.94 10.45
C TRP A 48 -33.26 22.32 10.58
N ASN A 49 -32.97 23.29 11.44
CA ASN A 49 -31.70 23.97 11.45
C ASN A 49 -30.76 23.60 12.60
N THR A 50 -31.06 22.58 13.39
CA THR A 50 -30.28 22.27 14.59
C THR A 50 -28.98 21.54 14.31
N SER A 51 -28.91 20.74 13.25
CA SER A 51 -27.66 20.10 12.82
C SER A 51 -27.80 19.60 11.39
N PRO A 52 -26.74 19.71 10.58
CA PRO A 52 -26.75 19.12 9.24
C PRO A 52 -26.67 17.59 9.35
N ARG A 53 -27.34 16.89 8.45
CA ARG A 53 -27.17 15.47 8.28
C ARG A 53 -25.87 15.20 7.54
N LYS A 54 -25.11 14.24 8.04
CA LYS A 54 -23.87 13.79 7.40
C LYS A 54 -24.14 12.50 6.65
N LEU A 55 -23.92 12.52 5.37
CA LEU A 55 -24.13 11.37 4.50
C LEU A 55 -22.80 10.93 3.92
N PRO A 56 -22.62 9.61 3.68
CA PRO A 56 -21.42 9.15 2.99
C PRO A 56 -21.42 9.58 1.53
N GLY A 57 -20.35 10.18 1.11
CA GLY A 57 -20.12 10.56 -0.27
C GLY A 57 -19.23 9.57 -0.99
N GLN A 58 -18.31 10.09 -1.78
CA GLN A 58 -17.41 9.29 -2.60
C GLN A 58 -16.29 8.68 -1.75
N THR A 59 -15.96 7.41 -2.00
CA THR A 59 -14.82 6.76 -1.39
C THR A 59 -13.55 7.08 -2.16
N LYS A 60 -12.49 7.43 -1.46
CA LYS A 60 -11.19 7.75 -2.02
C LYS A 60 -10.10 6.91 -1.40
N HIS A 61 -9.12 6.53 -2.20
CA HIS A 61 -7.97 5.77 -1.77
C HIS A 61 -6.69 6.50 -2.12
N ALA A 62 -5.74 6.51 -1.17
CA ALA A 62 -4.40 7.02 -1.42
C ALA A 62 -3.63 6.02 -2.29
N ASN A 63 -2.58 6.48 -2.96
CA ASN A 63 -1.66 5.57 -3.63
C ASN A 63 -0.92 4.72 -2.59
N ILE A 64 -0.68 3.46 -2.94
CA ILE A 64 0.15 2.60 -2.10
C ILE A 64 1.61 2.92 -2.42
N VAL A 65 2.40 3.17 -1.40
CA VAL A 65 3.83 3.50 -1.54
C VAL A 65 4.66 2.36 -0.98
N LEU A 66 5.50 1.79 -1.82
CA LEU A 66 6.41 0.70 -1.46
C LEU A 66 7.85 1.20 -1.52
N LYS A 67 8.63 0.89 -0.49
CA LYS A 67 10.04 1.26 -0.44
C LYS A 67 10.88 0.03 -0.13
N TRP A 68 11.98 -0.12 -0.86
CA TRP A 68 12.90 -1.23 -0.66
C TRP A 68 14.34 -0.79 -0.94
N GLY A 69 15.30 -1.55 -0.40
CA GLY A 69 16.70 -1.36 -0.70
C GLY A 69 17.03 -1.78 -2.13
N LEU A 70 17.92 -1.06 -2.78
CA LEU A 70 18.34 -1.37 -4.13
C LEU A 70 18.74 -2.85 -4.25
N SER A 71 18.20 -3.53 -5.23
CA SER A 71 18.32 -4.96 -5.39
C SER A 71 18.48 -5.30 -6.87
N THR A 72 18.91 -6.52 -7.15
CA THR A 72 19.00 -7.03 -8.53
C THR A 72 17.64 -7.49 -9.07
N ASP A 73 16.65 -7.59 -8.22
CA ASP A 73 15.29 -7.95 -8.63
C ASP A 73 14.64 -6.77 -9.35
N ARG A 74 14.18 -7.02 -10.56
CA ARG A 74 13.65 -5.96 -11.44
C ARG A 74 12.16 -6.09 -11.73
N ASP A 75 11.46 -7.02 -11.11
CA ASP A 75 10.07 -7.30 -11.45
C ASP A 75 9.17 -6.06 -11.37
N LEU A 76 9.28 -5.30 -10.28
CA LEU A 76 8.47 -4.10 -10.08
C LEU A 76 8.90 -2.96 -11.00
N ILE A 77 10.19 -2.83 -11.23
CA ILE A 77 10.75 -1.81 -12.14
C ILE A 77 10.30 -2.09 -13.58
N ASP A 78 10.37 -3.34 -13.99
CA ASP A 78 9.95 -3.74 -15.32
C ASP A 78 8.45 -3.53 -15.53
N TRP A 79 7.66 -3.78 -14.49
CA TRP A 79 6.23 -3.48 -14.53
C TRP A 79 5.98 -1.99 -14.74
N HIS A 80 6.69 -1.13 -13.99
CA HIS A 80 6.57 0.32 -14.18
C HIS A 80 6.98 0.73 -15.58
N GLN A 81 8.07 0.14 -16.12
CA GLN A 81 8.54 0.47 -17.45
C GLN A 81 7.52 0.12 -18.53
N LYS A 82 6.81 -0.99 -18.37
CA LYS A 82 5.71 -1.35 -19.29
C LYS A 82 4.62 -0.28 -19.32
N ILE A 83 4.24 0.21 -18.15
CA ILE A 83 3.23 1.27 -18.06
C ILE A 83 3.76 2.57 -18.70
N ALA A 84 5.03 2.91 -18.44
CA ALA A 84 5.64 4.09 -19.02
C ALA A 84 5.74 4.00 -20.55
N ASP A 85 5.86 2.79 -21.07
CA ASP A 85 5.92 2.54 -22.51
C ASP A 85 4.52 2.49 -23.17
N GLY A 86 3.47 2.72 -22.41
CA GLY A 86 2.10 2.81 -22.93
C GLY A 86 1.31 1.51 -22.87
N GLU A 87 1.85 0.45 -22.28
CA GLU A 87 1.11 -0.80 -22.14
C GLU A 87 0.18 -0.72 -20.94
N ILE A 88 -0.98 -1.38 -21.05
CA ILE A 88 -1.92 -1.48 -19.94
C ILE A 88 -1.66 -2.80 -19.23
N ASP A 89 -1.22 -2.72 -17.97
CA ASP A 89 -0.93 -3.90 -17.17
C ASP A 89 -1.36 -3.62 -15.73
N ARG A 90 -2.64 -3.84 -15.45
CA ARG A 90 -3.21 -3.66 -14.12
C ARG A 90 -3.25 -4.99 -13.40
N ARG A 91 -2.87 -4.98 -12.13
CA ARG A 91 -2.75 -6.21 -11.34
C ARG A 91 -3.46 -6.08 -10.01
N ASN A 92 -4.00 -7.20 -9.56
CA ASN A 92 -4.51 -7.32 -8.20
C ASN A 92 -3.40 -7.83 -7.29
N GLY A 93 -3.50 -7.50 -6.01
CA GLY A 93 -2.50 -7.97 -5.08
C GLY A 93 -2.92 -7.82 -3.64
N SER A 94 -2.00 -8.15 -2.76
CA SER A 94 -2.20 -8.10 -1.32
C SER A 94 -0.94 -7.66 -0.62
N VAL A 95 -1.11 -6.91 0.46
CA VAL A 95 -0.05 -6.63 1.42
C VAL A 95 -0.34 -7.45 2.66
N VAL A 96 0.60 -8.29 3.07
CA VAL A 96 0.42 -9.23 4.17
C VAL A 96 1.41 -8.92 5.28
N LEU A 97 0.89 -8.62 6.45
CA LEU A 97 1.68 -8.43 7.66
C LEU A 97 1.87 -9.77 8.34
N LEU A 98 3.10 -10.10 8.65
CA LEU A 98 3.47 -11.35 9.32
C LEU A 98 3.83 -11.07 10.77
N ASP A 99 3.44 -11.97 11.67
CA ASP A 99 3.87 -11.91 13.07
C ASP A 99 5.29 -12.49 13.22
N ARG A 100 5.77 -12.58 14.48
CA ARG A 100 7.11 -13.09 14.77
C ARG A 100 7.31 -14.55 14.38
N LEU A 101 6.22 -15.30 14.30
CA LEU A 101 6.25 -16.71 13.93
C LEU A 101 6.12 -16.92 12.42
N GLY A 102 6.04 -15.83 11.66
CA GLY A 102 5.85 -15.91 10.22
C GLY A 102 4.43 -16.19 9.79
N GLN A 103 3.47 -16.10 10.71
CA GLN A 103 2.06 -16.30 10.39
C GLN A 103 1.40 -14.99 9.98
N GLU A 104 0.38 -15.10 9.14
CA GLU A 104 -0.36 -13.93 8.70
C GLU A 104 -1.12 -13.28 9.86
N ALA A 105 -0.79 -12.02 10.15
CA ALA A 105 -1.45 -11.24 11.19
C ALA A 105 -2.53 -10.31 10.61
N ALA A 106 -2.31 -9.78 9.44
CA ALA A 106 -3.27 -8.91 8.75
C ALA A 106 -3.01 -8.95 7.25
N ARG A 107 -4.07 -8.70 6.48
CA ARG A 107 -4.00 -8.70 5.03
C ARG A 107 -4.84 -7.55 4.46
N TRP A 108 -4.27 -6.84 3.50
CA TRP A 108 -4.98 -5.82 2.72
C TRP A 108 -4.94 -6.24 1.26
N ASN A 109 -6.10 -6.37 0.66
CA ASN A 109 -6.21 -6.68 -0.77
C ASN A 109 -6.44 -5.40 -1.55
N PHE A 110 -5.76 -5.25 -2.67
CA PHE A 110 -5.98 -4.14 -3.58
C PHE A 110 -6.28 -4.64 -4.98
N VAL A 111 -6.98 -3.82 -5.75
CA VAL A 111 -7.45 -4.23 -7.08
C VAL A 111 -7.04 -3.22 -8.13
N ARG A 112 -6.76 -3.73 -9.32
CA ARG A 112 -6.47 -2.98 -10.53
C ARG A 112 -5.39 -1.93 -10.31
N ALA A 113 -4.31 -2.34 -9.68
CA ALA A 113 -3.17 -1.48 -9.39
C ALA A 113 -2.23 -1.40 -10.57
N TRP A 114 -1.58 -0.26 -10.70
CA TRP A 114 -0.51 -0.05 -11.66
C TRP A 114 0.48 0.96 -11.09
N PRO A 115 1.78 0.81 -11.41
CA PRO A 115 2.79 1.71 -10.86
C PRO A 115 2.76 3.06 -11.57
N SER A 116 2.33 4.08 -10.83
CA SER A 116 2.19 5.44 -11.37
C SER A 116 3.48 6.24 -11.27
N LYS A 117 4.36 5.90 -10.32
CA LYS A 117 5.58 6.66 -10.09
C LYS A 117 6.69 5.74 -9.59
N TYR A 118 7.84 5.85 -10.19
CA TYR A 118 9.08 5.24 -9.72
C TYR A 118 10.03 6.35 -9.29
N THR A 119 10.59 6.21 -8.09
CA THR A 119 11.58 7.15 -7.59
C THR A 119 12.89 6.40 -7.36
N ALA A 120 13.93 6.81 -8.11
CA ALA A 120 15.25 6.24 -7.97
C ALA A 120 15.89 6.70 -6.65
N PRO A 121 16.83 5.94 -6.12
CA PRO A 121 17.53 6.37 -4.92
C PRO A 121 18.39 7.59 -5.18
N SER A 122 18.59 8.39 -4.13
CA SER A 122 19.56 9.46 -4.17
C SER A 122 20.96 8.84 -4.16
N LEU A 123 21.78 9.21 -5.15
CA LEU A 123 23.11 8.64 -5.30
C LEU A 123 24.14 9.66 -4.83
N SER A 124 24.97 9.26 -3.85
CA SER A 124 26.06 10.08 -3.33
C SER A 124 27.29 9.24 -3.15
N ALA A 125 28.40 9.65 -3.72
CA ALA A 125 29.68 8.94 -3.60
C ALA A 125 30.27 9.05 -2.19
N GLU A 126 29.85 10.02 -1.40
CA GLU A 126 30.38 10.27 -0.05
C GLU A 126 29.47 9.79 1.07
N GLY A 127 28.23 9.38 0.74
CA GLY A 127 27.25 8.96 1.72
C GLY A 127 27.39 7.49 2.09
N ASN A 128 27.05 7.18 3.35
CA ASN A 128 26.93 5.82 3.84
C ASN A 128 25.47 5.35 3.86
N ASP A 129 24.58 6.12 3.25
CA ASP A 129 23.16 5.83 3.26
C ASP A 129 22.83 4.66 2.35
N VAL A 130 21.87 3.84 2.79
CA VAL A 130 21.35 2.75 1.97
C VAL A 130 20.54 3.34 0.82
N ALA A 131 20.80 2.87 -0.40
CA ALA A 131 20.03 3.30 -1.55
C ALA A 131 18.62 2.68 -1.49
N ILE A 132 17.61 3.55 -1.45
CA ILE A 132 16.20 3.15 -1.34
C ILE A 132 15.48 3.49 -2.63
N GLU A 133 14.81 2.50 -3.20
CA GLU A 133 13.90 2.68 -4.33
C GLU A 133 12.47 2.79 -3.82
N THR A 134 11.67 3.63 -4.47
CA THR A 134 10.27 3.87 -4.11
C THR A 134 9.38 3.68 -5.32
N LEU A 135 8.28 2.98 -5.14
CA LEU A 135 7.26 2.78 -6.16
C LEU A 135 5.91 3.15 -5.60
N GLU A 136 5.16 3.97 -6.32
CA GLU A 136 3.78 4.29 -5.97
C GLU A 136 2.83 3.56 -6.90
N LEU A 137 1.84 2.93 -6.30
CA LEU A 137 0.80 2.22 -7.03
C LEU A 137 -0.51 3.00 -6.95
N ALA A 138 -1.05 3.38 -8.09
CA ALA A 138 -2.43 3.81 -8.19
C ALA A 138 -3.29 2.55 -8.26
N HIS A 139 -4.49 2.58 -7.69
CA HIS A 139 -5.37 1.42 -7.66
C HIS A 139 -6.84 1.85 -7.57
N GLU A 140 -7.73 0.90 -7.74
CA GLU A 140 -9.16 1.17 -7.74
C GLU A 140 -9.85 0.73 -6.44
N GLY A 141 -9.11 0.27 -5.47
CA GLY A 141 -9.63 -0.05 -4.15
C GLY A 141 -8.66 -0.87 -3.31
N VAL A 142 -8.71 -0.66 -2.01
CA VAL A 142 -7.98 -1.46 -1.02
C VAL A 142 -8.92 -1.79 0.12
N ARG A 143 -8.82 -3.01 0.62
CA ARG A 143 -9.69 -3.47 1.70
C ARG A 143 -8.91 -4.39 2.63
N ARG A 144 -8.99 -4.13 3.91
CA ARG A 144 -8.49 -5.06 4.92
C ARG A 144 -9.47 -6.23 5.04
N VAL A 145 -8.94 -7.43 4.97
CA VAL A 145 -9.73 -8.67 5.09
C VAL A 145 -9.40 -9.42 6.37
#